data_262824ef1b386f0bf5f8d3f408cd0d8d
#
_entry.id   262824ef1b386f0bf5f8d3f408cd0d8d
#
_cell.length_a   1.000
_cell.length_b   1.000
_cell.length_c   1.000
_cell.angle_alpha   90.00
_cell.angle_beta   90.00
_cell.angle_gamma   90.00
#
_symmetry.space_group_name_H-M   'P 1'
#
loop_
_entity.id
_entity.type
_entity.pdbx_description
1 polymer ?
#
loop_
_entity_poly.entity_id
_entity_poly.type
_entity_poly.pdbx_seq_one_letter_code
_entity_poly.pdbx_strand_id
1 'polypeptide(L)'
;LLLLDEPFGALDAQVTWEMEEMVIEIIESESKTVILVTHDIQEAIYLADRIIFFTRQPGKIKADLSMDFKEGKRFLRKEDLLSREGYVDMEKTLYRMMREEIQGQIS
;
A
#
# COMPACT_ATOMS: atom_id res chain seq x y z
N LEU A 1 -10.32 10.49 -11.19
CA LEU A 1 -9.57 9.23 -11.05
C LEU A 1 -8.11 9.45 -11.45
N LEU A 2 -7.20 9.11 -10.57
CA LEU A 2 -5.77 9.19 -10.82
C LEU A 2 -5.16 7.80 -10.71
N LEU A 3 -4.40 7.38 -11.72
CA LEU A 3 -3.72 6.09 -11.72
C LEU A 3 -2.22 6.32 -11.62
N LEU A 4 -1.60 5.73 -10.60
CA LEU A 4 -0.15 5.77 -10.38
C LEU A 4 0.40 4.34 -10.43
N ASP A 5 1.27 4.06 -11.38
CA ASP A 5 1.86 2.73 -11.57
C ASP A 5 3.34 2.76 -11.20
N GLU A 6 3.67 2.14 -10.05
CA GLU A 6 5.04 2.09 -9.53
C GLU A 6 5.70 3.47 -9.49
N PRO A 7 5.03 4.51 -8.94
CA PRO A 7 5.47 5.89 -9.13
C PRO A 7 6.77 6.24 -8.40
N PHE A 8 7.15 5.43 -7.40
CA PHE A 8 8.30 5.76 -6.54
C PHE A 8 9.45 4.77 -6.68
N GLY A 9 9.36 3.83 -7.60
CA GLY A 9 10.30 2.71 -7.68
C GLY A 9 11.75 3.09 -7.99
N ALA A 10 11.99 4.21 -8.65
CA ALA A 10 13.33 4.65 -9.04
C ALA A 10 13.88 5.80 -8.19
N LEU A 11 13.16 6.20 -7.14
CA LEU A 11 13.52 7.36 -6.33
C LEU A 11 14.26 6.95 -5.06
N ASP A 12 15.10 7.87 -4.54
CA ASP A 12 15.72 7.64 -3.24
C ASP A 12 14.70 7.84 -2.10
N ALA A 13 15.09 7.47 -0.88
CA ALA A 13 14.17 7.48 0.26
C ALA A 13 13.61 8.86 0.58
N GLN A 14 14.44 9.90 0.49
CA GLN A 14 13.99 11.25 0.82
C GLN A 14 12.98 11.76 -0.20
N VAL A 15 13.25 11.58 -1.47
CA VAL A 15 12.34 12.01 -2.55
C VAL A 15 11.06 11.19 -2.49
N THR A 16 11.15 9.90 -2.21
CA THR A 16 9.97 9.04 -2.05
C THR A 16 9.07 9.57 -0.94
N TRP A 17 9.63 9.90 0.21
CA TRP A 17 8.84 10.45 1.32
C TRP A 17 8.11 11.73 0.94
N GLU A 18 8.81 12.64 0.28
CA GLU A 18 8.22 13.91 -0.15
C GLU A 18 7.07 13.69 -1.13
N MET A 19 7.25 12.77 -2.07
CA MET A 19 6.22 12.46 -3.06
C MET A 19 5.03 11.74 -2.44
N GLU A 20 5.27 10.83 -1.50
CA GLU A 20 4.20 10.14 -0.80
C GLU A 20 3.35 11.12 0.02
N GLU A 21 3.99 12.06 0.71
CA GLU A 21 3.26 13.10 1.46
C GLU A 21 2.43 13.97 0.52
N MET A 22 2.98 14.31 -0.64
CA MET A 22 2.26 15.07 -1.65
C MET A 22 1.01 14.33 -2.14
N VAL A 23 1.12 13.01 -2.37
CA VAL A 23 -0.02 12.19 -2.78
C VAL A 23 -1.11 12.21 -1.72
N ILE A 24 -0.74 12.08 -0.45
CA ILE A 24 -1.69 12.13 0.66
C ILE A 24 -2.41 13.48 0.68
N GLU A 25 -1.69 14.57 0.53
CA GLU A 25 -2.28 15.91 0.50
C GLU A 25 -3.26 16.08 -0.65
N ILE A 26 -2.92 15.56 -1.83
CA ILE A 26 -3.82 15.60 -2.99
C ILE A 26 -5.09 14.81 -2.72
N ILE A 27 -4.98 13.62 -2.17
CA ILE A 27 -6.14 12.78 -1.86
C ILE A 27 -7.07 13.49 -0.90
N GLU A 28 -6.53 14.09 0.15
CA GLU A 28 -7.34 14.77 1.17
C GLU A 28 -7.96 16.07 0.67
N SER A 29 -7.20 16.87 -0.08
CA SER A 29 -7.67 18.19 -0.49
C SER A 29 -8.63 18.16 -1.67
N GLU A 30 -8.48 17.21 -2.57
CA GLU A 30 -9.25 17.18 -3.82
C GLU A 30 -10.31 16.08 -3.88
N SER A 31 -10.40 15.25 -2.85
CA SER A 31 -11.38 14.15 -2.77
C SER A 31 -11.37 13.26 -4.00
N LYS A 32 -10.21 13.05 -4.59
CA LYS A 32 -10.07 12.22 -5.79
C LYS A 32 -9.89 10.75 -5.43
N THR A 33 -10.38 9.89 -6.30
CA THR A 33 -10.07 8.46 -6.23
C THR A 33 -8.71 8.23 -6.86
N VAL A 34 -7.83 7.58 -6.13
CA VAL A 34 -6.47 7.25 -6.60
C VAL A 34 -6.30 5.75 -6.58
N ILE A 35 -5.79 5.21 -7.69
CA ILE A 35 -5.40 3.81 -7.79
C ILE A 35 -3.88 3.77 -7.88
N LEU A 36 -3.25 3.09 -6.93
CA LEU A 36 -1.80 2.95 -6.87
C LEU A 36 -1.43 1.49 -7.11
N VAL A 37 -0.57 1.26 -8.09
CA VAL A 37 -0.03 -0.07 -8.35
C VAL A 37 1.40 -0.12 -7.81
N THR A 38 1.66 -1.03 -6.89
CA THR A 38 2.97 -1.16 -6.27
C THR A 38 3.19 -2.59 -5.77
N HIS A 39 4.46 -2.98 -5.66
CA HIS A 39 4.83 -4.22 -4.98
C HIS A 39 5.48 -3.95 -3.62
N ASP A 40 5.54 -2.69 -3.20
CA ASP A 40 6.08 -2.29 -1.89
C ASP A 40 4.95 -2.33 -0.86
N ILE A 41 5.02 -3.28 0.06
CA ILE A 41 3.97 -3.50 1.05
C ILE A 41 3.82 -2.30 1.99
N GLN A 42 4.91 -1.72 2.46
CA GLN A 42 4.83 -0.56 3.36
C GLN A 42 4.19 0.64 2.68
N GLU A 43 4.56 0.89 1.42
CA GLU A 43 3.97 1.96 0.63
C GLU A 43 2.46 1.76 0.45
N ALA A 44 2.06 0.53 0.14
CA ALA A 44 0.65 0.20 -0.03
C ALA A 44 -0.14 0.48 1.25
N ILE A 45 0.34 0.01 2.40
CA ILE A 45 -0.36 0.23 3.68
C ILE A 45 -0.39 1.72 4.02
N TYR A 46 0.70 2.43 3.76
CA TYR A 46 0.81 3.84 4.10
C TYR A 46 -0.20 4.70 3.31
N LEU A 47 -0.34 4.44 2.02
CA LEU A 47 -1.13 5.29 1.13
C LEU A 47 -2.58 4.84 0.97
N ALA A 48 -2.87 3.55 1.09
CA ALA A 48 -4.16 3.01 0.71
C ALA A 48 -5.19 3.00 1.83
N ASP A 49 -6.45 3.13 1.43
CA ASP A 49 -7.61 2.85 2.29
C ASP A 49 -8.06 1.41 2.08
N ARG A 50 -7.71 0.83 0.94
CA ARG A 50 -8.08 -0.52 0.56
C ARG A 50 -6.98 -1.10 -0.32
N ILE A 51 -6.58 -2.33 -0.04
CA ILE A 51 -5.54 -3.02 -0.81
C ILE A 51 -6.16 -4.22 -1.50
N ILE A 52 -5.94 -4.31 -2.82
CA ILE A 52 -6.33 -5.46 -3.61
C ILE A 52 -5.06 -6.23 -3.97
N PHE A 53 -4.96 -7.46 -3.50
CA PHE A 53 -3.79 -8.30 -3.73
C PHE A 53 -4.08 -9.26 -4.88
N PHE A 54 -3.25 -9.19 -5.93
CA PHE A 54 -3.39 -10.04 -7.11
C PHE A 54 -2.41 -11.20 -7.06
N THR A 55 -2.85 -12.34 -7.60
CA THR A 55 -1.93 -13.45 -7.88
C THR A 55 -1.08 -13.07 -9.10
N ARG A 56 0.12 -13.64 -9.19
CA ARG A 56 1.00 -13.35 -10.32
C ARG A 56 0.45 -13.91 -11.62
N GLN A 57 0.00 -15.14 -11.60
CA GLN A 57 -0.62 -15.79 -12.76
C GLN A 57 -1.61 -16.82 -12.23
N PRO A 58 -2.81 -16.88 -12.83
CA PRO A 58 -3.29 -16.13 -14.01
C PRO A 58 -3.86 -14.74 -13.73
N GLY A 59 -3.40 -14.01 -12.74
CA GLY A 59 -3.83 -12.65 -12.49
C GLY A 59 -5.21 -12.52 -11.89
N LYS A 60 -5.47 -13.26 -10.81
CA LYS A 60 -6.74 -13.21 -10.09
C LYS A 60 -6.59 -12.41 -8.81
N ILE A 61 -7.71 -11.92 -8.29
CA ILE A 61 -7.72 -11.28 -6.97
C ILE A 61 -7.58 -12.36 -5.92
N LYS A 62 -6.51 -12.28 -5.13
CA LYS A 62 -6.27 -13.20 -4.02
C LYS A 62 -6.93 -12.69 -2.74
N ALA A 63 -6.89 -11.39 -2.52
CA ALA A 63 -7.44 -10.78 -1.32
C ALA A 63 -7.86 -9.34 -1.59
N ASP A 64 -8.84 -8.88 -0.83
CA ASP A 64 -9.38 -7.54 -0.85
C ASP A 64 -9.47 -7.09 0.59
N LEU A 65 -8.54 -6.23 1.00
CA LEU A 65 -8.35 -5.87 2.39
C LEU A 65 -8.65 -4.40 2.63
N SER A 66 -9.57 -4.13 3.54
CA SER A 66 -9.81 -2.77 4.00
C SER A 66 -8.80 -2.42 5.10
N MET A 67 -8.28 -1.21 5.06
CA MET A 67 -7.33 -0.73 6.07
C MET A 67 -8.08 -0.14 7.27
N ASP A 68 -8.99 -0.92 7.85
CA ASP A 68 -9.85 -0.49 8.94
C ASP A 68 -9.09 -0.09 10.20
N PHE A 69 -7.90 -0.66 10.41
CA PHE A 69 -7.09 -0.32 11.57
C PHE A 69 -6.68 1.16 11.60
N LYS A 70 -6.71 1.83 10.47
CA LYS A 70 -6.44 3.26 10.38
C LYS A 70 -7.61 4.12 10.84
N GLU A 71 -8.80 3.54 10.99
CA GLU A 71 -10.02 4.23 11.37
C GLU A 71 -10.37 5.42 10.47
N GLY A 72 -10.11 5.26 9.15
CA GLY A 72 -10.37 6.30 8.18
C GLY A 72 -9.38 7.46 8.18
N LYS A 73 -8.34 7.37 8.99
CA LYS A 73 -7.31 8.42 9.07
C LYS A 73 -6.21 8.19 8.05
N ARG A 74 -5.58 9.29 7.64
CA ARG A 74 -4.36 9.23 6.85
C ARG A 74 -3.22 9.81 7.67
N PHE A 75 -2.08 9.12 7.61
CA PHE A 75 -0.93 9.49 8.43
C PHE A 75 0.12 10.17 7.55
N LEU A 76 0.40 11.43 7.81
CA LEU A 76 1.42 12.14 7.06
C LEU A 76 2.81 11.62 7.40
N ARG A 77 3.01 11.20 8.64
CA ARG A 77 4.29 10.64 9.08
C ARG A 77 4.22 9.13 9.18
N LYS A 78 5.17 8.46 8.54
CA LYS A 78 5.22 6.99 8.56
C LYS A 78 5.41 6.43 9.96
N GLU A 79 6.20 7.08 10.80
CA GLU A 79 6.44 6.60 12.16
C GLU A 79 5.16 6.57 12.99
N ASP A 80 4.23 7.47 12.74
CA ASP A 80 2.93 7.45 13.41
C ASP A 80 2.08 6.26 12.96
N LEU A 81 2.17 5.92 11.68
CA LEU A 81 1.49 4.74 11.14
C LEU A 81 2.09 3.45 11.70
N LEU A 82 3.43 3.37 11.73
CA LEU A 82 4.12 2.17 12.20
C LEU A 82 3.80 1.84 13.65
N SER A 83 3.53 2.85 14.46
CA SER A 83 3.16 2.64 15.87
C SER A 83 1.67 2.41 16.08
N ARG A 84 0.86 2.49 15.03
CA ARG A 84 -0.58 2.27 15.12
C ARG A 84 -0.89 0.81 15.39
N GLU A 85 -1.81 0.55 16.33
CA GLU A 85 -2.29 -0.80 16.59
C GLU A 85 -2.91 -1.39 15.31
N GLY A 86 -2.54 -2.61 14.99
CA GLY A 86 -3.01 -3.29 13.77
C GLY A 86 -2.06 -3.18 12.59
N TYR A 87 -1.10 -2.25 12.61
CA TYR A 87 -0.15 -2.12 11.50
C TYR A 87 0.70 -3.37 11.31
N VAL A 88 1.31 -3.86 12.38
CA VAL A 88 2.20 -5.02 12.32
C VAL A 88 1.47 -6.25 11.81
N ASP A 89 0.24 -6.46 12.27
CA ASP A 89 -0.56 -7.61 11.83
C ASP A 89 -0.91 -7.51 10.34
N MET A 90 -1.23 -6.32 9.87
CA MET A 90 -1.52 -6.12 8.46
C MET A 90 -0.28 -6.34 7.59
N GLU A 91 0.86 -5.83 8.02
CA GLU A 91 2.12 -6.02 7.31
C GLU A 91 2.48 -7.50 7.22
N LYS A 92 2.37 -8.22 8.33
CA LYS A 92 2.63 -9.67 8.36
C LYS A 92 1.69 -10.43 7.44
N THR A 93 0.42 -10.06 7.43
CA THR A 93 -0.57 -10.70 6.56
C THR A 93 -0.18 -10.56 5.09
N LEU A 94 0.20 -9.36 4.69
CA LEU A 94 0.58 -9.09 3.29
C LEU A 94 1.89 -9.79 2.91
N TYR A 95 2.88 -9.80 3.81
CA TYR A 95 4.12 -10.53 3.56
C TYR A 95 3.88 -12.02 3.44
N ARG A 96 3.00 -12.59 4.26
CA ARG A 96 2.63 -14.00 4.16
C ARG A 96 2.00 -14.31 2.80
N MET A 97 1.06 -13.48 2.35
CA MET A 97 0.43 -13.66 1.05
C MET A 97 1.43 -13.58 -0.09
N MET A 98 2.36 -12.64 -0.01
CA MET A 98 3.42 -12.51 -1.00
C MET A 98 4.32 -13.73 -1.04
N ARG A 99 4.69 -14.25 0.13
CA ARG A 99 5.53 -15.45 0.24
C ARG A 99 4.81 -16.67 -0.34
N GLU A 100 3.52 -16.84 -0.05
CA GLU A 100 2.74 -17.93 -0.62
C GLU A 100 2.72 -17.88 -2.14
N GLU A 101 2.60 -16.69 -2.69
CA GLU A 101 2.57 -16.49 -4.14
C GLU A 101 3.91 -16.87 -4.78
N ILE A 102 5.01 -16.47 -4.15
CA ILE A 102 6.36 -16.82 -4.62
C ILE A 102 6.59 -18.33 -4.53
N GLN A 103 6.23 -18.95 -3.41
CA GLN A 103 6.41 -20.39 -3.22
C GLN A 103 5.54 -21.21 -4.19
N GLY A 104 4.32 -20.75 -4.45
CA GLY A 104 3.43 -21.40 -5.40
C GLY A 104 3.98 -21.47 -6.81
N GLN A 105 4.89 -20.58 -7.18
CA GLN A 105 5.51 -20.57 -8.51
C GLN A 105 6.70 -21.51 -8.62
N ILE A 106 7.30 -21.85 -7.48
CA ILE A 106 8.48 -22.73 -7.46
C ILE A 106 8.08 -24.20 -7.48
N SER A 107 6.91 -24.51 -6.95
CA SER A 107 6.42 -25.90 -6.83
C SER A 107 5.73 -26.41 -8.12
#